data_8b0e440669e41c32cb7ce22933d6815c
#
_entry.id   8b0e440669e41c32cb7ce22933d6815c
#
_cell.length_a   1.000
_cell.length_b   1.000
_cell.length_c   1.000
_cell.angle_alpha   90.00
_cell.angle_beta   90.00
_cell.angle_gamma   90.00
#
_symmetry.space_group_name_H-M   'P 1'
#
loop_
_entity.id
_entity.type
_entity.pdbx_description
1 polymer ?
#
loop_
_entity_poly.entity_id
_entity_poly.type
_entity_poly.pdbx_seq_one_letter_code
_entity_poly.pdbx_strand_id
1 'polypeptide(L)'
;MKLINRHEVKINPLPGRGLQLVTGAANAASPSQAMTFGFAHYEATYGPMSPHHHAEEVVFVLDADHSYVRHGGFGSEPNELGERVPLEKDMIMHFPENEWHVFEYDEGGHMTIAFAYPNPGVYTGQVKG
;
A
#
# COMPACT_ATOMS: atom_id res chain seq x y z
N MET A 1 16.23 -20.03 0.24
CA MET A 1 15.83 -18.82 -0.52
C MET A 1 14.71 -19.20 -1.47
N LYS A 2 13.70 -18.34 -1.58
CA LYS A 2 12.62 -18.56 -2.55
C LYS A 2 12.67 -17.46 -3.60
N LEU A 3 12.73 -17.83 -4.86
CA LEU A 3 12.79 -16.90 -5.98
C LEU A 3 11.43 -16.84 -6.65
N ILE A 4 10.85 -15.64 -6.73
CA ILE A 4 9.50 -15.43 -7.24
C ILE A 4 9.53 -14.30 -8.25
N ASN A 5 8.91 -14.50 -9.40
CA ASN A 5 8.65 -13.42 -10.34
C ASN A 5 7.29 -12.81 -9.98
N ARG A 6 7.21 -11.48 -9.88
CA ARG A 6 5.97 -10.85 -9.44
C ARG A 6 4.77 -11.18 -10.33
N HIS A 7 5.00 -11.45 -11.60
CA HIS A 7 3.92 -11.78 -12.54
C HIS A 7 3.33 -13.18 -12.29
N GLU A 8 4.00 -13.99 -11.47
CA GLU A 8 3.48 -15.31 -11.06
C GLU A 8 2.62 -15.20 -9.81
N VAL A 9 2.66 -14.08 -9.10
CA VAL A 9 1.86 -13.89 -7.89
C VAL A 9 0.47 -13.42 -8.28
N LYS A 10 -0.54 -14.18 -7.86
CA LYS A 10 -1.94 -13.89 -8.19
C LYS A 10 -2.34 -12.52 -7.65
N ILE A 11 -3.05 -11.76 -8.49
CA ILE A 11 -3.69 -10.52 -8.03
C ILE A 11 -5.00 -10.90 -7.34
N ASN A 12 -5.12 -10.50 -6.07
CA ASN A 12 -6.32 -10.68 -5.30
C ASN A 12 -7.08 -9.34 -5.26
N PRO A 13 -8.24 -9.24 -5.91
CA PRO A 13 -9.00 -7.99 -5.89
C PRO A 13 -9.60 -7.75 -4.51
N LEU A 14 -9.33 -6.58 -3.96
CA LEU A 14 -9.87 -6.11 -2.69
C LEU A 14 -10.54 -4.76 -2.94
N PRO A 15 -11.41 -4.29 -2.03
CA PRO A 15 -11.94 -2.95 -2.14
C PRO A 15 -10.80 -1.93 -2.19
N GLY A 16 -10.71 -1.18 -3.27
CA GLY A 16 -9.73 -0.12 -3.44
C GLY A 16 -8.41 -0.50 -4.08
N ARG A 17 -8.13 -1.81 -4.25
CA ARG A 17 -6.87 -2.21 -4.87
C ARG A 17 -6.85 -3.67 -5.31
N GLY A 18 -5.96 -3.99 -6.24
CA GLY A 18 -5.59 -5.37 -6.53
C GLY A 18 -4.29 -5.68 -5.80
N LEU A 19 -4.28 -6.71 -4.96
CA LEU A 19 -3.13 -7.03 -4.10
C LEU A 19 -2.39 -8.27 -4.56
N GLN A 20 -1.07 -8.17 -4.68
CA GLN A 20 -0.18 -9.31 -4.88
C GLN A 20 0.66 -9.47 -3.63
N LEU A 21 0.28 -10.38 -2.75
CA LEU A 21 0.97 -10.60 -1.49
C LEU A 21 2.12 -11.59 -1.70
N VAL A 22 3.34 -11.08 -1.71
CA VAL A 22 4.54 -11.90 -1.93
C VAL A 22 4.98 -12.56 -0.64
N THR A 23 5.16 -11.77 0.42
CA THR A 23 5.62 -12.23 1.73
C THR A 23 4.68 -11.66 2.78
N GLY A 24 4.38 -12.42 3.82
CA GLY A 24 3.50 -11.97 4.89
C GLY A 24 2.69 -13.10 5.49
N ALA A 25 1.38 -12.91 5.61
CA ALA A 25 0.47 -13.89 6.19
C ALA A 25 0.53 -15.26 5.49
N ALA A 26 -0.14 -16.24 6.07
CA ALA A 26 -0.08 -17.64 5.59
C ALA A 26 -0.51 -17.82 4.14
N ASN A 27 -1.33 -16.92 3.61
CA ASN A 27 -1.79 -16.97 2.21
C ASN A 27 -0.83 -16.28 1.23
N ALA A 28 0.28 -15.73 1.71
CA ALA A 28 1.28 -15.11 0.84
C ALA A 28 2.03 -16.17 0.03
N ALA A 29 2.61 -15.76 -1.11
CA ALA A 29 3.39 -16.67 -1.94
C ALA A 29 4.59 -17.25 -1.17
N SER A 30 5.18 -16.48 -0.27
CA SER A 30 6.27 -16.91 0.61
C SER A 30 6.01 -16.38 2.02
N PRO A 31 5.30 -17.13 2.87
CA PRO A 31 4.91 -16.63 4.20
C PRO A 31 6.09 -16.22 5.08
N SER A 32 5.86 -15.20 5.89
CA SER A 32 6.83 -14.71 6.87
C SER A 32 6.09 -14.23 8.11
N GLN A 33 6.67 -14.46 9.27
CA GLN A 33 6.13 -13.94 10.52
C GLN A 33 6.60 -12.51 10.82
N ALA A 34 7.67 -12.08 10.16
CA ALA A 34 8.34 -10.83 10.51
C ALA A 34 7.94 -9.64 9.62
N MET A 35 7.66 -9.89 8.35
CA MET A 35 7.45 -8.79 7.40
C MET A 35 6.41 -9.11 6.35
N THR A 36 5.82 -8.05 5.83
CA THR A 36 4.91 -8.11 4.69
C THR A 36 5.53 -7.33 3.54
N PHE A 37 5.56 -7.94 2.37
CA PHE A 37 6.02 -7.32 1.14
C PHE A 37 5.10 -7.74 0.01
N GLY A 38 4.77 -6.79 -0.85
CA GLY A 38 3.91 -7.11 -1.99
C GLY A 38 3.82 -5.97 -2.98
N PHE A 39 2.87 -6.13 -3.89
CA PHE A 39 2.55 -5.13 -4.90
C PHE A 39 1.06 -4.81 -4.81
N ALA A 40 0.71 -3.57 -5.09
CA ALA A 40 -0.68 -3.17 -5.11
C ALA A 40 -0.94 -2.36 -6.38
N HIS A 41 -2.12 -2.58 -6.95
CA HIS A 41 -2.57 -1.95 -8.18
C HIS A 41 -3.82 -1.12 -7.90
N TYR A 42 -3.78 0.15 -8.27
CA TYR A 42 -4.87 1.09 -8.06
C TYR A 42 -5.42 1.54 -9.41
N GLU A 43 -6.69 1.27 -9.65
CA GLU A 43 -7.38 1.67 -10.87
C GLU A 43 -8.88 1.48 -10.70
N ALA A 44 -9.66 1.99 -11.64
CA ALA A 44 -11.12 2.00 -11.55
C ALA A 44 -11.74 0.62 -11.31
N THR A 45 -11.08 -0.44 -11.83
CA THR A 45 -11.54 -1.82 -11.63
C THR A 45 -11.74 -2.18 -10.16
N TYR A 46 -10.90 -1.63 -9.28
CA TYR A 46 -10.94 -1.96 -7.85
C TYR A 46 -11.70 -0.93 -7.01
N GLY A 47 -12.15 0.16 -7.64
CA GLY A 47 -12.85 1.23 -6.94
C GLY A 47 -11.92 2.13 -6.13
N PRO A 48 -12.48 3.13 -5.45
CA PRO A 48 -11.69 4.07 -4.66
C PRO A 48 -11.20 3.43 -3.36
N MET A 49 -10.00 3.86 -2.94
CA MET A 49 -9.44 3.46 -1.67
C MET A 49 -9.96 4.35 -0.54
N SER A 50 -10.18 3.77 0.63
CA SER A 50 -10.50 4.55 1.83
C SER A 50 -9.22 4.93 2.57
N PRO A 51 -9.19 6.08 3.24
CA PRO A 51 -8.05 6.44 4.09
C PRO A 51 -7.80 5.35 5.14
N HIS A 52 -6.53 5.12 5.43
CA HIS A 52 -6.14 4.12 6.43
C HIS A 52 -4.82 4.52 7.08
N HIS A 53 -4.48 3.84 8.16
CA HIS A 53 -3.20 3.99 8.84
C HIS A 53 -2.81 2.66 9.50
N HIS A 54 -1.52 2.41 9.61
CA HIS A 54 -1.00 1.15 10.15
C HIS A 54 0.47 1.29 10.54
N ALA A 55 1.19 0.18 10.60
CA ALA A 55 2.61 0.14 10.86
C ALA A 55 3.39 1.01 9.87
N GLU A 56 4.58 1.40 10.28
CA GLU A 56 5.53 2.09 9.40
C GLU A 56 5.65 1.35 8.08
N GLU A 57 5.63 2.09 6.97
CA GLU A 57 5.60 1.50 5.64
C GLU A 57 6.52 2.24 4.68
N VAL A 58 7.19 1.49 3.81
CA VAL A 58 7.93 2.05 2.67
C VAL A 58 7.21 1.63 1.40
N VAL A 59 7.01 2.59 0.50
CA VAL A 59 6.33 2.37 -0.77
C VAL A 59 7.21 2.87 -1.90
N PHE A 60 7.38 2.03 -2.91
CA PHE A 60 8.08 2.41 -4.14
C PHE A 60 7.10 2.41 -5.31
N VAL A 61 7.02 3.53 -6.02
CA VAL A 61 6.12 3.66 -7.17
C VAL A 61 6.76 3.03 -8.41
N LEU A 62 6.19 1.92 -8.87
CA LEU A 62 6.68 1.22 -10.06
C LEU A 62 6.15 1.86 -11.34
N ASP A 63 4.92 2.33 -11.30
CA ASP A 63 4.24 2.94 -12.43
C ASP A 63 3.11 3.82 -11.90
N ALA A 64 2.91 4.97 -12.52
CA ALA A 64 1.84 5.88 -12.12
C ALA A 64 1.41 6.75 -13.29
N ASP A 65 0.11 6.94 -13.41
CA ASP A 65 -0.50 7.84 -14.38
C ASP A 65 -1.67 8.54 -13.70
N HIS A 66 -1.58 9.86 -13.58
CA HIS A 66 -2.61 10.69 -12.92
C HIS A 66 -3.03 10.12 -11.56
N SER A 67 -2.03 9.83 -10.74
CA SER A 67 -2.20 9.24 -9.41
C SER A 67 -1.59 10.13 -8.35
N TYR A 68 -2.15 10.03 -7.14
CA TYR A 68 -1.82 10.97 -6.05
C TYR A 68 -1.82 10.25 -4.72
N VAL A 69 -1.08 10.83 -3.76
CA VAL A 69 -1.20 10.46 -2.35
C VAL A 69 -1.72 11.68 -1.57
N ARG A 70 -2.57 11.41 -0.59
CA ARG A 70 -2.91 12.37 0.45
C ARG A 70 -2.50 11.77 1.77
N HIS A 71 -1.90 12.55 2.64
CA HIS A 71 -1.44 12.06 3.93
C HIS A 71 -1.49 13.14 4.98
N GLY A 72 -1.48 12.72 6.24
CA GLY A 72 -1.42 13.63 7.37
C GLY A 72 -2.28 13.20 8.53
N GLY A 73 -1.82 13.52 9.72
CA GLY A 73 -2.53 13.25 10.96
C GLY A 73 -2.26 11.87 11.54
N PHE A 74 -2.32 11.82 12.88
CA PHE A 74 -2.05 10.60 13.66
C PHE A 74 -3.19 10.30 14.64
N GLY A 75 -4.31 11.02 14.53
CA GLY A 75 -5.44 10.87 15.43
C GLY A 75 -6.27 9.62 15.11
N SER A 76 -7.39 9.48 15.80
CA SER A 76 -8.28 8.34 15.63
C SER A 76 -9.12 8.42 14.33
N GLU A 77 -9.15 9.59 13.70
CA GLU A 77 -9.90 9.83 12.48
C GLU A 77 -9.04 10.55 11.44
N PRO A 78 -9.29 10.36 10.14
CA PRO A 78 -8.47 10.97 9.09
C PRO A 78 -8.87 12.43 8.81
N ASN A 79 -8.83 13.28 9.85
CA ASN A 79 -9.29 14.67 9.75
C ASN A 79 -8.22 15.64 9.25
N GLU A 80 -6.98 15.19 9.11
CA GLU A 80 -5.87 16.05 8.77
C GLU A 80 -5.15 15.64 7.49
N LEU A 81 -5.84 14.91 6.62
CA LEU A 81 -5.29 14.58 5.31
C LEU A 81 -5.00 15.86 4.53
N GLY A 82 -3.78 15.95 4.03
CA GLY A 82 -3.36 17.08 3.21
C GLY A 82 -3.93 17.04 1.80
N GLU A 83 -3.46 17.94 0.97
CA GLU A 83 -3.83 18.00 -0.42
C GLU A 83 -3.21 16.84 -1.21
N ARG A 84 -3.69 16.64 -2.42
CA ARG A 84 -3.14 15.64 -3.33
C ARG A 84 -1.70 15.97 -3.69
N VAL A 85 -0.82 14.99 -3.54
CA VAL A 85 0.58 15.07 -3.98
C VAL A 85 0.72 14.17 -5.20
N PRO A 86 1.06 14.71 -6.37
CA PRO A 86 1.20 13.89 -7.57
C PRO A 86 2.33 12.87 -7.43
N LEU A 87 2.07 11.67 -7.93
CA LEU A 87 3.05 10.58 -7.90
C LEU A 87 3.53 10.25 -9.30
N GLU A 88 4.81 9.92 -9.39
CA GLU A 88 5.44 9.50 -10.63
C GLU A 88 6.27 8.25 -10.38
N LYS A 89 6.55 7.54 -11.46
CA LYS A 89 7.44 6.37 -11.44
C LYS A 89 8.74 6.72 -10.71
N ASP A 90 9.23 5.77 -9.94
CA ASP A 90 10.49 5.83 -9.19
C ASP A 90 10.46 6.72 -7.95
N MET A 91 9.33 7.28 -7.58
CA MET A 91 9.17 7.97 -6.31
C MET A 91 9.07 6.97 -5.16
N ILE A 92 9.57 7.36 -4.00
CA ILE A 92 9.54 6.56 -2.78
C ILE A 92 8.80 7.35 -1.71
N MET A 93 7.89 6.67 -1.00
CA MET A 93 7.19 7.23 0.15
C MET A 93 7.58 6.44 1.38
N HIS A 94 7.83 7.16 2.47
CA HIS A 94 8.09 6.54 3.76
C HIS A 94 7.08 7.10 4.75
N PHE A 95 6.11 6.26 5.14
CA PHE A 95 5.08 6.66 6.08
C PHE A 95 5.51 6.26 7.49
N PRO A 96 5.56 7.21 8.43
CA PRO A 96 5.77 6.85 9.83
C PRO A 96 4.57 6.06 10.34
N GLU A 97 4.76 5.35 11.44
CA GLU A 97 3.72 4.58 12.10
C GLU A 97 2.47 5.42 12.34
N ASN A 98 1.32 4.89 11.94
CA ASN A 98 0.00 5.46 12.20
C ASN A 98 -0.32 6.78 11.50
N GLU A 99 0.48 7.22 10.56
CA GLU A 99 0.08 8.38 9.76
C GLU A 99 -1.02 7.98 8.79
N TRP A 100 -2.12 8.73 8.79
CA TRP A 100 -3.21 8.52 7.86
C TRP A 100 -2.77 8.81 6.44
N HIS A 101 -3.15 7.95 5.51
CA HIS A 101 -2.85 8.14 4.08
C HIS A 101 -3.88 7.44 3.20
N VAL A 102 -3.93 7.89 1.95
CA VAL A 102 -4.80 7.32 0.93
C VAL A 102 -4.21 7.60 -0.44
N PHE A 103 -4.34 6.64 -1.35
CA PHE A 103 -3.96 6.83 -2.74
C PHE A 103 -5.22 7.10 -3.56
N GLU A 104 -5.11 8.05 -4.47
CA GLU A 104 -6.21 8.46 -5.35
C GLU A 104 -5.71 8.54 -6.79
N TYR A 105 -6.63 8.52 -7.72
CA TYR A 105 -6.31 8.65 -9.14
C TYR A 105 -7.47 9.34 -9.86
N ASP A 106 -7.15 10.04 -10.94
CA ASP A 106 -8.15 10.67 -11.78
C ASP A 106 -8.82 9.61 -12.67
N GLU A 107 -9.91 9.97 -13.33
CA GLU A 107 -10.57 9.07 -14.26
C GLU A 107 -9.57 8.56 -15.31
N GLY A 108 -9.48 7.25 -15.46
CA GLY A 108 -8.53 6.60 -16.35
C GLY A 108 -7.12 6.49 -15.81
N GLY A 109 -6.86 7.06 -14.63
CA GLY A 109 -5.55 6.95 -13.99
C GLY A 109 -5.31 5.58 -13.38
N HIS A 110 -4.04 5.29 -13.09
CA HIS A 110 -3.66 4.02 -12.47
C HIS A 110 -2.31 4.15 -11.79
N MET A 111 -2.04 3.25 -10.86
CA MET A 111 -0.75 3.19 -10.17
C MET A 111 -0.45 1.76 -9.75
N THR A 112 0.82 1.40 -9.84
CA THR A 112 1.35 0.15 -9.26
C THR A 112 2.48 0.49 -8.32
N ILE A 113 2.42 -0.08 -7.13
CA ILE A 113 3.46 0.13 -6.11
C ILE A 113 4.02 -1.21 -5.62
N ALA A 114 5.25 -1.16 -5.08
CA ALA A 114 5.77 -2.18 -4.19
C ALA A 114 5.72 -1.59 -2.78
N PHE A 115 5.37 -2.40 -1.80
CA PHE A 115 5.28 -1.94 -0.42
C PHE A 115 5.90 -2.93 0.55
N ALA A 116 6.37 -2.44 1.68
CA ALA A 116 6.91 -3.27 2.75
C ALA A 116 6.57 -2.67 4.11
N TYR A 117 6.16 -3.51 5.05
CA TYR A 117 5.95 -3.12 6.44
C TYR A 117 6.12 -4.32 7.36
N PRO A 118 6.41 -4.11 8.67
CA PRO A 118 6.50 -5.21 9.61
C PRO A 118 5.13 -5.84 9.87
N ASN A 119 5.12 -7.13 10.13
CA ASN A 119 3.87 -7.82 10.46
C ASN A 119 3.33 -7.39 11.83
N PRO A 120 1.99 -7.39 12.01
CA PRO A 120 1.38 -6.98 13.27
C PRO A 120 1.87 -7.73 14.50
N GLY A 121 2.22 -9.01 14.35
CA GLY A 121 2.71 -9.79 15.46
C GLY A 121 4.09 -9.39 15.96
N VAL A 122 4.83 -8.60 15.17
CA VAL A 122 6.17 -8.13 15.51
C VAL A 122 6.15 -6.65 15.88
N TYR A 123 5.21 -5.91 15.38
CA TYR A 123 5.15 -4.47 15.50
C TYR A 123 4.04 -4.07 16.47
N THR A 124 4.44 -3.57 17.63
CA THR A 124 3.48 -3.11 18.65
C THR A 124 2.97 -1.72 18.30
N GLY A 125 1.72 -1.44 18.64
CA GLY A 125 1.12 -0.14 18.38
C GLY A 125 0.52 -0.02 16.99
N GLN A 126 0.51 -1.09 16.22
CA GLN A 126 -0.08 -1.04 14.90
C GLN A 126 -1.59 -0.82 14.96
N VAL A 127 -2.05 0.05 14.08
CA VAL A 127 -3.46 0.26 13.82
C VAL A 127 -3.79 -0.37 12.48
N LYS A 128 -4.87 -1.13 12.46
CA LYS A 128 -5.28 -1.82 11.26
C LYS A 128 -5.78 -0.83 10.21
N GLY A 129 -5.23 -0.93 9.03
CA GLY A 129 -5.60 -0.07 7.92
C GLY A 129 -6.55 -0.72 6.92
#